data_4bb096144cdbca7fc20cccf8bb2da733
#
_entry.id   4bb096144cdbca7fc20cccf8bb2da733
#
_cell.length_a   1.000
_cell.length_b   1.000
_cell.length_c   1.000
_cell.angle_alpha   90.00
_cell.angle_beta   90.00
_cell.angle_gamma   90.00
#
_symmetry.space_group_name_H-M   'P 1'
#
loop_
_entity.id
_entity.type
_entity.pdbx_description
1 polymer ?
#
loop_
_entity_poly.entity_id
_entity_poly.type
_entity_poly.pdbx_seq_one_letter_code
_entity_poly.pdbx_strand_id
1 'polypeptide(L)'
;MQDRDMKVQLLLTGNEIMSGDTVDSNSALIARRLGELGLGVFRKVTVGDEVALLRRELAAMTEDADLVIVNGGLGPTVDDLTAEILAAVAGVGIERHPQAVTHLEAWCAGRNLPLNDANLKQAMLPAGATVVDNPIGSAVGFEMNVGNCRVICTPGVPGELAAMLDGIIADLAARLERPPERRVLRLQTFGLGESSAQQMISDALPDWPAEVELGFRAGAPQMEIKLTIDRASAEPALRRCRERLQALFGDHIIGEGDTLLAERVLQLLRDRGETLVTAESCTGGLIASMLTRIPGSSEAFHAGFVTYSNAVKRAVLGVSDETLTEHGAVSEPVVQQMAEGAMARADADYAIAVSGIAGPDGGTPDKPVGTVWIAWGARGALHTRRLLWPVERSLFQTMIAAAGLDMIRRTLLGIDTEPRYFSQRRAR
;
A
#
# COMPACT_ATOMS: atom_id res chain seq x y z
N MET A 1 -29.04 -0.41 -28.51
CA MET A 1 -28.55 0.66 -27.65
C MET A 1 -27.05 0.46 -27.55
N GLN A 2 -26.25 1.46 -27.92
CA GLN A 2 -24.77 1.37 -27.78
C GLN A 2 -24.45 1.17 -26.31
N ASP A 3 -23.57 0.20 -26.04
CA ASP A 3 -22.94 0.01 -24.73
C ASP A 3 -22.26 1.33 -24.32
N ARG A 4 -22.97 2.19 -23.60
CA ARG A 4 -22.40 3.43 -23.07
C ARG A 4 -21.71 3.06 -21.77
N ASP A 5 -20.39 3.12 -21.76
CA ASP A 5 -19.62 2.97 -20.55
C ASP A 5 -20.15 3.91 -19.46
N MET A 6 -20.43 3.39 -18.28
CA MET A 6 -20.90 4.16 -17.13
C MET A 6 -19.89 5.28 -16.83
N LYS A 7 -20.33 6.54 -16.91
CA LYS A 7 -19.50 7.70 -16.57
C LYS A 7 -19.42 7.88 -15.06
N VAL A 8 -18.28 7.58 -14.48
CA VAL A 8 -18.02 7.73 -13.06
C VAL A 8 -17.18 8.97 -12.78
N GLN A 9 -17.61 9.81 -11.83
CA GLN A 9 -16.85 10.96 -11.37
C GLN A 9 -16.64 10.90 -9.84
N LEU A 10 -15.51 11.47 -9.36
CA LEU A 10 -15.18 11.59 -7.96
C LEU A 10 -15.12 13.06 -7.53
N LEU A 11 -15.82 13.39 -6.45
CA LEU A 11 -15.69 14.67 -5.76
C LEU A 11 -15.09 14.44 -4.38
N LEU A 12 -13.95 15.07 -4.11
CA LEU A 12 -13.31 15.03 -2.79
C LEU A 12 -13.43 16.41 -2.15
N THR A 13 -13.74 16.44 -0.87
CA THR A 13 -13.79 17.67 -0.09
C THR A 13 -12.90 17.57 1.14
N GLY A 14 -12.26 18.68 1.49
CA GLY A 14 -11.39 18.83 2.63
C GLY A 14 -10.34 19.93 2.42
N ASN A 15 -10.30 20.91 3.32
CA ASN A 15 -9.31 21.97 3.29
C ASN A 15 -7.89 21.45 3.49
N GLU A 16 -7.72 20.36 4.26
CA GLU A 16 -6.43 19.70 4.51
C GLU A 16 -5.86 19.03 3.25
N ILE A 17 -6.72 18.61 2.31
CA ILE A 17 -6.29 18.08 1.02
C ILE A 17 -5.83 19.23 0.13
N MET A 18 -6.55 20.35 0.16
CA MET A 18 -6.23 21.53 -0.64
C MET A 18 -4.98 22.25 -0.16
N SER A 19 -4.70 22.26 1.15
CA SER A 19 -3.45 22.83 1.73
C SER A 19 -2.23 21.92 1.52
N GLY A 20 -2.46 20.63 1.21
CA GLY A 20 -1.40 19.63 1.10
C GLY A 20 -0.98 19.02 2.44
N ASP A 21 -1.68 19.32 3.54
CA ASP A 21 -1.43 18.72 4.85
C ASP A 21 -1.78 17.22 4.85
N THR A 22 -2.74 16.83 4.01
CA THR A 22 -3.13 15.43 3.82
C THR A 22 -3.00 15.03 2.35
N VAL A 23 -2.33 13.90 2.11
CA VAL A 23 -2.23 13.31 0.76
C VAL A 23 -3.51 12.53 0.45
N ASP A 24 -4.16 12.84 -0.68
CA ASP A 24 -5.32 12.12 -1.17
C ASP A 24 -4.98 10.66 -1.52
N SER A 25 -5.17 9.77 -0.58
CA SER A 25 -5.11 8.31 -0.77
C SER A 25 -6.46 7.69 -1.14
N ASN A 26 -7.56 8.37 -0.80
CA ASN A 26 -8.92 7.87 -0.94
C ASN A 26 -9.35 7.77 -2.39
N SER A 27 -9.09 8.78 -3.20
CA SER A 27 -9.43 8.72 -4.63
C SER A 27 -8.66 7.62 -5.36
N ALA A 28 -7.40 7.38 -4.98
CA ALA A 28 -6.61 6.28 -5.54
C ALA A 28 -7.20 4.91 -5.16
N LEU A 29 -7.68 4.76 -3.92
CA LEU A 29 -8.35 3.54 -3.46
C LEU A 29 -9.68 3.33 -4.19
N ILE A 30 -10.56 4.34 -4.25
CA ILE A 30 -11.84 4.28 -4.96
C ILE A 30 -11.64 3.92 -6.42
N ALA A 31 -10.74 4.63 -7.13
CA ALA A 31 -10.47 4.39 -8.55
C ALA A 31 -9.95 2.96 -8.81
N ARG A 32 -9.14 2.42 -7.91
CA ARG A 32 -8.63 1.04 -7.99
C ARG A 32 -9.75 0.03 -7.86
N ARG A 33 -10.61 0.18 -6.85
CA ARG A 33 -11.75 -0.71 -6.59
C ARG A 33 -12.81 -0.65 -7.70
N LEU A 34 -13.10 0.54 -8.23
CA LEU A 34 -13.95 0.70 -9.42
C LEU A 34 -13.34 0.04 -10.66
N GLY A 35 -12.02 0.17 -10.82
CA GLY A 35 -11.28 -0.46 -11.92
C GLY A 35 -11.37 -1.99 -11.93
N GLU A 36 -11.57 -2.64 -10.78
CA GLU A 36 -11.83 -4.08 -10.66
C GLU A 36 -13.17 -4.47 -11.31
N LEU A 37 -14.13 -3.54 -11.34
CA LEU A 37 -15.41 -3.67 -12.04
C LEU A 37 -15.36 -3.19 -13.50
N GLY A 38 -14.19 -2.82 -14.02
CA GLY A 38 -14.08 -2.20 -15.33
C GLY A 38 -14.58 -0.76 -15.41
N LEU A 39 -14.94 -0.16 -14.27
CA LEU A 39 -15.43 1.21 -14.20
C LEU A 39 -14.24 2.18 -14.07
N GLY A 40 -13.96 2.92 -15.14
CA GLY A 40 -12.94 3.98 -15.12
C GLY A 40 -13.47 5.28 -14.53
N VAL A 41 -12.66 5.93 -13.68
CA VAL A 41 -12.98 7.31 -13.24
C VAL A 41 -12.71 8.25 -14.39
N PHE A 42 -13.78 8.87 -14.90
CA PHE A 42 -13.74 9.81 -16.02
C PHE A 42 -13.21 11.20 -15.60
N ARG A 43 -13.62 11.67 -14.42
CA ARG A 43 -13.24 12.97 -13.87
C ARG A 43 -13.07 12.88 -12.36
N LYS A 44 -12.06 13.56 -11.85
CA LYS A 44 -11.85 13.76 -10.41
C LYS A 44 -11.74 15.26 -10.13
N VAL A 45 -12.47 15.72 -9.12
CA VAL A 45 -12.43 17.10 -8.63
C VAL A 45 -12.14 17.07 -7.15
N THR A 46 -11.21 17.91 -6.69
CA THR A 46 -10.95 18.13 -5.27
C THR A 46 -11.17 19.61 -4.96
N VAL A 47 -11.94 19.90 -3.94
CA VAL A 47 -12.26 21.27 -3.53
C VAL A 47 -12.20 21.40 -2.01
N GLY A 48 -11.96 22.61 -1.53
CA GLY A 48 -12.11 22.94 -0.10
C GLY A 48 -13.58 22.99 0.32
N ASP A 49 -13.82 23.16 1.63
CA ASP A 49 -15.15 23.12 2.24
C ASP A 49 -15.90 24.46 2.06
N GLU A 50 -15.95 24.95 0.80
CA GLU A 50 -16.68 26.13 0.40
C GLU A 50 -18.04 25.76 -0.21
N VAL A 51 -19.14 26.14 0.46
CA VAL A 51 -20.52 25.77 0.09
C VAL A 51 -20.86 26.06 -1.37
N ALA A 52 -20.55 27.28 -1.83
CA ALA A 52 -20.91 27.70 -3.20
C ALA A 52 -20.15 26.89 -4.26
N LEU A 53 -18.88 26.59 -4.01
CA LEU A 53 -18.03 25.83 -4.89
C LEU A 53 -18.44 24.35 -4.92
N LEU A 54 -18.59 23.73 -3.76
CA LEU A 54 -19.02 22.33 -3.64
C LEU A 54 -20.38 22.10 -4.32
N ARG A 55 -21.35 23.01 -4.09
CA ARG A 55 -22.67 22.94 -4.71
C ARG A 55 -22.58 23.03 -6.23
N ARG A 56 -21.78 23.97 -6.76
CA ARG A 56 -21.61 24.17 -8.20
C ARG A 56 -20.97 22.93 -8.85
N GLU A 57 -19.89 22.41 -8.26
CA GLU A 57 -19.19 21.25 -8.81
C GLU A 57 -20.07 19.99 -8.76
N LEU A 58 -20.75 19.74 -7.62
CA LEU A 58 -21.64 18.59 -7.50
C LEU A 58 -22.81 18.66 -8.48
N ALA A 59 -23.45 19.82 -8.64
CA ALA A 59 -24.52 20.00 -9.62
C ALA A 59 -24.04 19.70 -11.05
N ALA A 60 -22.90 20.28 -11.45
CA ALA A 60 -22.33 20.03 -12.79
C ALA A 60 -21.95 18.55 -13.00
N MET A 61 -21.47 17.88 -11.97
CA MET A 61 -21.11 16.45 -12.05
C MET A 61 -22.35 15.56 -12.19
N THR A 62 -23.45 15.87 -11.48
CA THR A 62 -24.70 15.09 -11.57
C THR A 62 -25.41 15.24 -12.91
N GLU A 63 -25.16 16.31 -13.67
CA GLU A 63 -25.68 16.50 -15.04
C GLU A 63 -24.94 15.65 -16.09
N ASP A 64 -23.65 15.33 -15.87
CA ASP A 64 -22.79 14.66 -16.86
C ASP A 64 -22.35 13.24 -16.47
N ALA A 65 -22.65 12.75 -15.25
CA ALA A 65 -22.28 11.44 -14.78
C ALA A 65 -23.47 10.50 -14.57
N ASP A 66 -23.21 9.20 -14.67
CA ASP A 66 -24.14 8.16 -14.23
C ASP A 66 -23.95 7.82 -12.75
N LEU A 67 -22.70 7.99 -12.25
CA LEU A 67 -22.32 7.78 -10.85
C LEU A 67 -21.35 8.88 -10.39
N VAL A 68 -21.67 9.51 -9.27
CA VAL A 68 -20.76 10.39 -8.53
C VAL A 68 -20.48 9.79 -7.17
N ILE A 69 -19.20 9.63 -6.80
CA ILE A 69 -18.82 9.31 -5.42
C ILE A 69 -18.25 10.58 -4.80
N VAL A 70 -18.89 11.03 -3.73
CA VAL A 70 -18.43 12.16 -2.90
C VAL A 70 -17.71 11.59 -1.69
N ASN A 71 -16.48 12.02 -1.45
CA ASN A 71 -15.68 11.54 -0.32
C ASN A 71 -15.23 12.71 0.57
N GLY A 72 -15.68 12.69 1.82
CA GLY A 72 -15.43 13.72 2.83
C GLY A 72 -16.69 14.48 3.25
N GLY A 73 -16.55 15.33 4.27
CA GLY A 73 -17.59 16.21 4.77
C GLY A 73 -18.82 15.54 5.41
N LEU A 74 -18.62 14.36 6.05
CA LEU A 74 -19.66 13.62 6.78
C LEU A 74 -19.44 13.59 8.31
N GLY A 75 -18.45 14.30 8.80
CA GLY A 75 -18.13 14.39 10.21
C GLY A 75 -19.13 15.24 11.01
N PRO A 76 -18.88 15.43 12.31
CA PRO A 76 -19.75 16.16 13.22
C PRO A 76 -19.47 17.67 13.25
N THR A 77 -18.49 18.17 12.50
CA THR A 77 -18.02 19.55 12.59
C THR A 77 -18.82 20.50 11.68
N VAL A 78 -18.63 21.80 11.83
CA VAL A 78 -19.43 22.80 11.10
C VAL A 78 -19.07 22.88 9.61
N ASP A 79 -17.90 22.44 9.25
CA ASP A 79 -17.37 22.34 7.90
C ASP A 79 -17.71 21.03 7.17
N ASP A 80 -18.30 20.07 7.86
CA ASP A 80 -18.87 18.85 7.25
C ASP A 80 -20.23 19.17 6.61
N LEU A 81 -20.24 19.43 5.30
CA LEU A 81 -21.38 20.03 4.59
C LEU A 81 -21.96 19.15 3.48
N THR A 82 -21.43 17.95 3.28
CA THR A 82 -21.78 17.10 2.13
C THR A 82 -23.28 16.76 2.09
N ALA A 83 -23.91 16.50 3.25
CA ALA A 83 -25.34 16.19 3.30
C ALA A 83 -26.20 17.39 2.88
N GLU A 84 -25.92 18.58 3.42
CA GLU A 84 -26.64 19.80 3.11
C GLU A 84 -26.49 20.21 1.64
N ILE A 85 -25.28 20.02 1.10
CA ILE A 85 -24.97 20.34 -0.31
C ILE A 85 -25.70 19.39 -1.25
N LEU A 86 -25.68 18.09 -0.98
CA LEU A 86 -26.41 17.13 -1.81
C LEU A 86 -27.94 17.36 -1.72
N ALA A 87 -28.46 17.64 -0.54
CA ALA A 87 -29.90 18.01 -0.38
C ALA A 87 -30.27 19.23 -1.22
N ALA A 88 -29.42 20.27 -1.20
CA ALA A 88 -29.63 21.49 -1.99
C ALA A 88 -29.54 21.25 -3.51
N VAL A 89 -28.66 20.39 -3.97
CA VAL A 89 -28.54 20.00 -5.40
C VAL A 89 -29.74 19.14 -5.82
N ALA A 90 -30.17 18.22 -4.96
CA ALA A 90 -31.35 17.38 -5.21
C ALA A 90 -32.69 18.11 -5.07
N GLY A 91 -32.69 19.33 -4.49
CA GLY A 91 -33.91 20.10 -4.24
C GLY A 91 -34.79 19.51 -3.13
N VAL A 92 -34.20 18.82 -2.15
CA VAL A 92 -34.87 18.21 -1.00
C VAL A 92 -34.47 18.85 0.32
N GLY A 93 -35.22 18.59 1.40
CA GLY A 93 -34.85 19.01 2.74
C GLY A 93 -33.85 18.08 3.39
N ILE A 94 -33.30 18.50 4.54
CA ILE A 94 -32.53 17.65 5.46
C ILE A 94 -33.47 17.11 6.54
N GLU A 95 -33.36 15.84 6.86
CA GLU A 95 -34.14 15.19 7.92
C GLU A 95 -33.26 14.28 8.79
N ARG A 96 -33.72 14.04 10.02
CA ARG A 96 -33.08 13.09 10.91
C ARG A 96 -33.39 11.66 10.45
N HIS A 97 -32.38 10.95 9.92
CA HIS A 97 -32.56 9.62 9.36
C HIS A 97 -32.55 8.54 10.46
N PRO A 98 -33.63 7.72 10.62
CA PRO A 98 -33.75 6.78 11.73
C PRO A 98 -32.63 5.74 11.80
N GLN A 99 -32.22 5.17 10.66
CA GLN A 99 -31.11 4.17 10.61
C GLN A 99 -29.77 4.81 10.99
N ALA A 100 -29.52 6.06 10.57
CA ALA A 100 -28.29 6.76 10.95
C ALA A 100 -28.24 7.07 12.44
N VAL A 101 -29.38 7.41 13.07
CA VAL A 101 -29.47 7.57 14.53
C VAL A 101 -29.16 6.26 15.24
N THR A 102 -29.82 5.17 14.83
CA THR A 102 -29.59 3.84 15.42
C THR A 102 -28.11 3.42 15.31
N HIS A 103 -27.45 3.68 14.16
CA HIS A 103 -26.06 3.44 13.96
C HIS A 103 -25.18 4.24 14.96
N LEU A 104 -25.44 5.56 15.09
CA LEU A 104 -24.72 6.43 16.03
C LEU A 104 -24.88 5.99 17.49
N GLU A 105 -26.10 5.63 17.88
CA GLU A 105 -26.38 5.12 19.23
C GLU A 105 -25.56 3.85 19.52
N ALA A 106 -25.55 2.90 18.59
CA ALA A 106 -24.78 1.67 18.71
C ALA A 106 -23.26 1.94 18.73
N TRP A 107 -22.79 2.84 17.88
CA TRP A 107 -21.37 3.22 17.82
C TRP A 107 -20.90 3.90 19.11
N CYS A 108 -21.69 4.84 19.66
CA CYS A 108 -21.41 5.50 20.93
C CYS A 108 -21.45 4.51 22.12
N ALA A 109 -22.47 3.66 22.17
CA ALA A 109 -22.61 2.66 23.23
C ALA A 109 -21.43 1.67 23.25
N GLY A 110 -20.98 1.21 22.08
CA GLY A 110 -19.83 0.31 21.97
C GLY A 110 -18.50 0.93 22.46
N ARG A 111 -18.44 2.25 22.63
CA ARG A 111 -17.24 3.01 23.09
C ARG A 111 -17.44 3.71 24.43
N ASN A 112 -18.57 3.50 25.07
CA ASN A 112 -18.95 4.19 26.33
C ASN A 112 -18.92 5.73 26.17
N LEU A 113 -19.33 6.25 25.02
CA LEU A 113 -19.40 7.68 24.73
C LEU A 113 -20.87 8.14 24.80
N PRO A 114 -21.16 9.33 25.35
CA PRO A 114 -22.50 9.91 25.27
C PRO A 114 -22.77 10.37 23.83
N LEU A 115 -23.99 10.10 23.35
CA LEU A 115 -24.48 10.71 22.12
C LEU A 115 -24.80 12.19 22.40
N ASN A 116 -24.15 13.10 21.70
CA ASN A 116 -24.35 14.54 21.83
C ASN A 116 -24.90 15.15 20.53
N ASP A 117 -25.26 16.44 20.56
CA ASP A 117 -25.84 17.13 19.40
C ASP A 117 -24.88 17.21 18.20
N ALA A 118 -23.57 17.30 18.43
CA ALA A 118 -22.58 17.29 17.35
C ALA A 118 -22.56 15.93 16.64
N ASN A 119 -22.63 14.82 17.39
CA ASN A 119 -22.77 13.50 16.77
C ASN A 119 -24.09 13.37 16.00
N LEU A 120 -25.20 13.90 16.54
CA LEU A 120 -26.51 13.84 15.88
C LEU A 120 -26.55 14.57 14.52
N LYS A 121 -25.63 15.54 14.28
CA LYS A 121 -25.47 16.15 12.96
C LYS A 121 -25.20 15.09 11.89
N GLN A 122 -24.41 14.06 12.21
CA GLN A 122 -24.06 12.98 11.27
C GLN A 122 -25.26 12.10 10.86
N ALA A 123 -26.40 12.20 11.59
CA ALA A 123 -27.64 11.55 11.23
C ALA A 123 -28.62 12.46 10.48
N MET A 124 -28.22 13.70 10.19
CA MET A 124 -29.01 14.64 9.39
C MET A 124 -28.67 14.42 7.90
N LEU A 125 -29.57 13.71 7.20
CA LEU A 125 -29.37 13.31 5.81
C LEU A 125 -30.37 13.95 4.87
N PRO A 126 -30.11 14.01 3.56
CA PRO A 126 -31.10 14.45 2.58
C PRO A 126 -32.36 13.58 2.64
N ALA A 127 -33.55 14.21 2.58
CA ALA A 127 -34.81 13.50 2.59
C ALA A 127 -34.89 12.48 1.44
N GLY A 128 -35.20 11.23 1.80
CA GLY A 128 -35.23 10.11 0.85
C GLY A 128 -33.86 9.50 0.51
N ALA A 129 -32.78 9.87 1.19
CA ALA A 129 -31.49 9.19 1.07
C ALA A 129 -31.57 7.76 1.64
N THR A 130 -30.77 6.87 1.10
CA THR A 130 -30.54 5.50 1.62
C THR A 130 -29.21 5.44 2.34
N VAL A 131 -29.19 4.84 3.52
CA VAL A 131 -27.95 4.65 4.29
C VAL A 131 -27.04 3.63 3.63
N VAL A 132 -25.75 3.96 3.53
CA VAL A 132 -24.66 3.06 3.19
C VAL A 132 -23.91 2.74 4.47
N ASP A 133 -23.81 1.47 4.82
CA ASP A 133 -23.28 1.01 6.10
C ASP A 133 -21.78 1.37 6.25
N ASN A 134 -21.41 1.85 7.45
CA ASN A 134 -20.04 2.10 7.87
C ASN A 134 -19.72 1.21 9.08
N PRO A 135 -19.00 0.08 8.90
CA PRO A 135 -18.84 -0.90 9.97
C PRO A 135 -17.92 -0.44 11.11
N ILE A 136 -17.15 0.64 10.95
CA ILE A 136 -16.16 1.07 11.94
C ILE A 136 -16.30 2.52 12.41
N GLY A 137 -16.85 3.42 11.58
CA GLY A 137 -16.94 4.84 11.87
C GLY A 137 -18.26 5.26 12.50
N SER A 138 -18.33 6.51 13.00
CA SER A 138 -19.55 7.12 13.54
C SER A 138 -20.50 7.61 12.45
N ALA A 139 -19.96 8.16 11.37
CA ALA A 139 -20.75 8.65 10.25
C ALA A 139 -21.13 7.50 9.33
N VAL A 140 -22.42 7.30 9.08
CA VAL A 140 -22.84 6.43 7.97
C VAL A 140 -22.51 7.09 6.64
N GLY A 141 -22.30 6.29 5.58
CA GLY A 141 -22.45 6.80 4.24
C GLY A 141 -23.92 6.90 3.85
N PHE A 142 -24.21 7.56 2.76
CA PHE A 142 -25.55 7.59 2.21
C PHE A 142 -25.53 7.78 0.69
N GLU A 143 -26.64 7.44 0.07
CA GLU A 143 -26.80 7.60 -1.36
C GLU A 143 -28.18 8.11 -1.73
N MET A 144 -28.26 8.79 -2.87
CA MET A 144 -29.51 9.14 -3.51
C MET A 144 -29.32 9.40 -5.00
N ASN A 145 -30.41 9.45 -5.74
CA ASN A 145 -30.40 9.85 -7.13
C ASN A 145 -30.68 11.36 -7.29
N VAL A 146 -29.88 12.02 -8.12
CA VAL A 146 -30.14 13.38 -8.60
C VAL A 146 -30.38 13.29 -10.10
N GLY A 147 -31.63 13.42 -10.53
CA GLY A 147 -32.02 13.06 -11.89
C GLY A 147 -31.69 11.59 -12.21
N ASN A 148 -30.88 11.36 -13.22
CA ASN A 148 -30.40 10.02 -13.61
C ASN A 148 -29.05 9.63 -12.98
N CYS A 149 -28.43 10.54 -12.25
CA CYS A 149 -27.14 10.30 -11.63
C CYS A 149 -27.32 9.72 -10.21
N ARG A 150 -26.67 8.61 -9.93
CA ARG A 150 -26.55 8.08 -8.57
C ARG A 150 -25.39 8.77 -7.86
N VAL A 151 -25.65 9.30 -6.67
CA VAL A 151 -24.64 9.96 -5.83
C VAL A 151 -24.43 9.12 -4.58
N ILE A 152 -23.21 8.68 -4.32
CA ILE A 152 -22.81 7.94 -3.11
C ILE A 152 -21.87 8.83 -2.30
N CYS A 153 -22.20 9.11 -1.04
CA CYS A 153 -21.39 9.90 -0.13
C CYS A 153 -20.72 8.99 0.91
N THR A 154 -19.42 9.19 1.10
CA THR A 154 -18.57 8.38 1.99
C THR A 154 -17.74 9.29 2.90
N PRO A 155 -17.40 8.85 4.13
CA PRO A 155 -16.54 9.62 5.02
C PRO A 155 -15.11 9.78 4.45
N GLY A 156 -14.43 10.86 4.88
CA GLY A 156 -13.06 11.17 4.46
C GLY A 156 -11.98 10.31 5.14
N VAL A 157 -12.28 9.63 6.25
CA VAL A 157 -11.31 8.81 6.99
C VAL A 157 -10.94 7.57 6.17
N PRO A 158 -9.63 7.37 5.82
CA PRO A 158 -9.24 6.30 4.89
C PRO A 158 -9.62 4.88 5.35
N GLY A 159 -9.52 4.59 6.66
CA GLY A 159 -9.89 3.29 7.21
C GLY A 159 -11.39 3.01 7.10
N GLU A 160 -12.24 4.03 7.32
CA GLU A 160 -13.71 3.93 7.18
C GLU A 160 -14.08 3.69 5.72
N LEU A 161 -13.54 4.49 4.81
CA LEU A 161 -13.75 4.31 3.38
C LEU A 161 -13.36 2.90 2.92
N ALA A 162 -12.20 2.40 3.34
CA ALA A 162 -11.74 1.06 2.97
C ALA A 162 -12.73 -0.03 3.42
N ALA A 163 -13.25 0.08 4.65
CA ALA A 163 -14.23 -0.87 5.18
C ALA A 163 -15.59 -0.80 4.47
N MET A 164 -15.99 0.38 3.98
CA MET A 164 -17.25 0.57 3.26
C MET A 164 -17.18 0.12 1.81
N LEU A 165 -16.01 0.21 1.18
CA LEU A 165 -15.86 -0.05 -0.25
C LEU A 165 -16.25 -1.46 -0.66
N ASP A 166 -16.06 -2.47 0.18
CA ASP A 166 -16.45 -3.85 -0.16
C ASP A 166 -17.96 -3.94 -0.43
N GLY A 167 -18.78 -3.32 0.43
CA GLY A 167 -20.24 -3.25 0.26
C GLY A 167 -20.64 -2.43 -0.97
N ILE A 168 -20.02 -1.26 -1.17
CA ILE A 168 -20.30 -0.38 -2.30
C ILE A 168 -19.94 -1.09 -3.63
N ILE A 169 -18.80 -1.73 -3.72
CA ILE A 169 -18.35 -2.45 -4.92
C ILE A 169 -19.25 -3.65 -5.21
N ALA A 170 -19.68 -4.40 -4.18
CA ALA A 170 -20.60 -5.52 -4.34
C ALA A 170 -21.97 -5.06 -4.86
N ASP A 171 -22.51 -3.94 -4.33
CA ASP A 171 -23.76 -3.37 -4.81
C ASP A 171 -23.66 -2.85 -6.25
N LEU A 172 -22.56 -2.15 -6.59
CA LEU A 172 -22.29 -1.71 -7.96
C LEU A 172 -22.19 -2.90 -8.91
N ALA A 173 -21.46 -3.95 -8.54
CA ALA A 173 -21.33 -5.17 -9.34
C ALA A 173 -22.67 -5.85 -9.62
N ALA A 174 -23.56 -5.90 -8.61
CA ALA A 174 -24.89 -6.50 -8.75
C ALA A 174 -25.83 -5.71 -9.71
N ARG A 175 -25.54 -4.42 -9.92
CA ARG A 175 -26.31 -3.54 -10.82
C ARG A 175 -25.78 -3.46 -12.26
N LEU A 176 -24.58 -3.97 -12.51
CA LEU A 176 -24.04 -4.04 -13.87
C LEU A 176 -24.83 -5.08 -14.68
N GLU A 177 -25.28 -4.69 -15.86
CA GLU A 177 -26.03 -5.58 -16.77
C GLU A 177 -25.20 -6.81 -17.21
N ARG A 178 -23.86 -6.64 -17.21
CA ARG A 178 -22.90 -7.69 -17.54
C ARG A 178 -21.75 -7.68 -16.55
N PRO A 179 -21.21 -8.84 -16.18
CA PRO A 179 -19.99 -8.89 -15.39
C PRO A 179 -18.86 -8.16 -16.14
N PRO A 180 -18.00 -7.43 -15.42
CA PRO A 180 -16.91 -6.71 -16.07
C PRO A 180 -16.01 -7.68 -16.82
N GLU A 181 -15.80 -7.41 -18.10
CA GLU A 181 -14.86 -8.19 -18.93
C GLU A 181 -13.41 -7.75 -18.71
N ARG A 182 -13.23 -6.52 -18.21
CA ARG A 182 -11.91 -5.98 -17.89
C ARG A 182 -11.27 -6.76 -16.76
N ARG A 183 -10.03 -7.20 -16.99
CA ARG A 183 -9.20 -7.85 -15.98
C ARG A 183 -7.84 -7.20 -15.90
N VAL A 184 -7.37 -7.02 -14.67
CA VAL A 184 -6.04 -6.48 -14.39
C VAL A 184 -5.26 -7.52 -13.59
N LEU A 185 -4.23 -8.08 -14.19
CA LEU A 185 -3.23 -8.90 -13.51
C LEU A 185 -2.09 -7.99 -13.06
N ARG A 186 -1.70 -8.09 -11.80
CA ARG A 186 -0.58 -7.35 -11.22
C ARG A 186 0.52 -8.32 -10.84
N LEU A 187 1.74 -8.02 -11.25
CA LEU A 187 2.95 -8.73 -10.81
C LEU A 187 3.77 -7.77 -9.96
N GLN A 188 4.03 -8.15 -8.72
CA GLN A 188 4.90 -7.40 -7.82
C GLN A 188 6.34 -7.82 -8.04
N THR A 189 7.24 -6.86 -8.21
CA THR A 189 8.67 -7.13 -8.45
C THR A 189 9.56 -6.35 -7.50
N PHE A 190 10.76 -6.88 -7.24
CA PHE A 190 11.81 -6.19 -6.50
C PHE A 190 13.14 -6.23 -7.26
N GLY A 191 13.91 -5.13 -7.12
CA GLY A 191 15.25 -5.05 -7.70
C GLY A 191 15.30 -4.79 -9.21
N LEU A 192 14.17 -4.39 -9.80
CA LEU A 192 14.06 -3.92 -11.18
C LEU A 192 13.62 -2.46 -11.21
N GLY A 193 14.22 -1.66 -12.07
CA GLY A 193 13.73 -0.32 -12.41
C GLY A 193 12.78 -0.39 -13.60
N GLU A 194 11.81 0.54 -13.67
CA GLU A 194 10.80 0.60 -14.72
C GLU A 194 11.39 0.62 -16.12
N SER A 195 12.37 1.52 -16.38
CA SER A 195 13.04 1.60 -17.69
C SER A 195 13.77 0.32 -18.07
N SER A 196 14.42 -0.34 -17.09
CA SER A 196 15.10 -1.61 -17.32
C SER A 196 14.12 -2.74 -17.63
N ALA A 197 12.99 -2.79 -16.92
CA ALA A 197 11.94 -3.78 -17.15
C ALA A 197 11.29 -3.57 -18.53
N GLN A 198 10.97 -2.32 -18.90
CA GLN A 198 10.45 -1.99 -20.21
C GLN A 198 11.41 -2.41 -21.33
N GLN A 199 12.70 -2.10 -21.20
CA GLN A 199 13.71 -2.48 -22.18
C GLN A 199 13.81 -4.00 -22.33
N MET A 200 13.86 -4.74 -21.21
CA MET A 200 13.89 -6.20 -21.22
C MET A 200 12.69 -6.82 -21.95
N ILE A 201 11.47 -6.25 -21.72
CA ILE A 201 10.26 -6.71 -22.40
C ILE A 201 10.37 -6.40 -23.89
N SER A 202 10.76 -5.19 -24.27
CA SER A 202 10.86 -4.79 -25.68
C SER A 202 11.86 -5.64 -26.45
N ASP A 203 12.98 -6.01 -25.84
CA ASP A 203 14.03 -6.81 -26.46
C ASP A 203 13.66 -8.29 -26.57
N ALA A 204 13.07 -8.86 -25.52
CA ALA A 204 12.79 -10.28 -25.44
C ALA A 204 11.41 -10.68 -25.99
N LEU A 205 10.46 -9.74 -26.03
CA LEU A 205 9.06 -9.98 -26.36
C LEU A 205 8.53 -9.01 -27.42
N PRO A 206 9.16 -8.94 -28.64
CA PRO A 206 8.80 -7.96 -29.68
C PRO A 206 7.40 -8.22 -30.26
N ASP A 207 6.85 -9.41 -30.09
CA ASP A 207 5.53 -9.86 -30.54
C ASP A 207 4.46 -9.71 -29.43
N TRP A 208 4.51 -8.64 -28.64
CA TRP A 208 3.54 -8.37 -27.58
C TRP A 208 2.12 -8.24 -28.14
N PRO A 209 1.13 -8.98 -27.59
CA PRO A 209 -0.23 -8.95 -28.10
C PRO A 209 -0.90 -7.58 -27.88
N ALA A 210 -1.49 -7.02 -28.92
CA ALA A 210 -2.15 -5.71 -28.87
C ALA A 210 -3.36 -5.67 -27.92
N GLU A 211 -3.99 -6.84 -27.66
CA GLU A 211 -5.11 -6.99 -26.75
C GLU A 211 -4.73 -7.01 -25.26
N VAL A 212 -3.43 -7.01 -24.93
CA VAL A 212 -2.93 -6.96 -23.56
C VAL A 212 -2.16 -5.67 -23.35
N GLU A 213 -2.78 -4.72 -22.66
CA GLU A 213 -2.13 -3.48 -22.27
C GLU A 213 -1.09 -3.76 -21.19
N LEU A 214 0.15 -3.27 -21.41
CA LEU A 214 1.25 -3.33 -20.45
C LEU A 214 1.41 -1.98 -19.75
N GLY A 215 1.40 -1.99 -18.43
CA GLY A 215 1.64 -0.80 -17.63
C GLY A 215 2.61 -1.05 -16.48
N PHE A 216 3.23 0.01 -15.99
CA PHE A 216 4.11 -0.03 -14.83
C PHE A 216 3.64 0.97 -13.79
N ARG A 217 3.85 0.63 -12.54
CA ARG A 217 3.74 1.57 -11.42
C ARG A 217 5.01 1.50 -10.60
N ALA A 218 5.84 2.53 -10.76
CA ALA A 218 7.01 2.70 -9.92
C ALA A 218 6.58 2.88 -8.46
N GLY A 219 7.25 2.21 -7.56
CA GLY A 219 7.06 2.28 -6.13
C GLY A 219 8.35 1.93 -5.40
N ALA A 220 8.41 2.27 -4.13
CA ALA A 220 9.47 1.83 -3.25
C ALA A 220 8.85 1.11 -2.05
N PRO A 221 9.31 -0.11 -1.77
CA PRO A 221 10.43 -0.80 -2.40
C PRO A 221 10.09 -1.58 -3.69
N GLN A 222 8.81 -1.87 -3.95
CA GLN A 222 8.37 -2.75 -5.03
C GLN A 222 7.91 -1.96 -6.25
N MET A 223 8.14 -2.53 -7.42
CA MET A 223 7.55 -2.06 -8.67
C MET A 223 6.45 -3.03 -9.09
N GLU A 224 5.33 -2.49 -9.56
CA GLU A 224 4.20 -3.26 -10.10
C GLU A 224 4.23 -3.25 -11.63
N ILE A 225 4.09 -4.42 -12.23
CA ILE A 225 3.81 -4.59 -13.66
C ILE A 225 2.34 -4.96 -13.78
N LYS A 226 1.60 -4.22 -14.60
CA LYS A 226 0.18 -4.44 -14.85
C LYS A 226 -0.04 -4.98 -16.26
N LEU A 227 -0.83 -6.03 -16.35
CA LEU A 227 -1.37 -6.55 -17.59
C LEU A 227 -2.88 -6.35 -17.56
N THR A 228 -3.40 -5.59 -18.50
CA THR A 228 -4.84 -5.30 -18.58
C THR A 228 -5.43 -5.84 -19.87
N ILE A 229 -6.58 -6.49 -19.78
CA ILE A 229 -7.43 -6.85 -20.91
C ILE A 229 -8.82 -6.26 -20.70
N ASP A 230 -9.46 -5.81 -21.77
CA ASP A 230 -10.80 -5.22 -21.72
C ASP A 230 -11.89 -6.21 -22.18
N ARG A 231 -11.51 -7.42 -22.62
CA ARG A 231 -12.43 -8.45 -23.11
C ARG A 231 -12.05 -9.83 -22.58
N ALA A 232 -13.03 -10.60 -22.14
CA ALA A 232 -12.82 -11.97 -21.66
C ALA A 232 -12.16 -12.88 -22.72
N SER A 233 -12.41 -12.62 -24.02
CA SER A 233 -11.77 -13.35 -25.12
C SER A 233 -10.25 -13.22 -25.18
N ALA A 234 -9.65 -12.17 -24.57
CA ALA A 234 -8.21 -11.95 -24.49
C ALA A 234 -7.53 -12.71 -23.32
N GLU A 235 -8.28 -13.42 -22.48
CA GLU A 235 -7.75 -14.20 -21.35
C GLU A 235 -6.62 -15.18 -21.73
N PRO A 236 -6.67 -15.91 -22.87
CA PRO A 236 -5.55 -16.75 -23.29
C PRO A 236 -4.27 -15.94 -23.59
N ALA A 237 -4.40 -14.73 -24.14
CA ALA A 237 -3.27 -13.85 -24.39
C ALA A 237 -2.68 -13.31 -23.07
N LEU A 238 -3.53 -12.91 -22.12
CA LEU A 238 -3.13 -12.47 -20.78
C LEU A 238 -2.30 -13.56 -20.07
N ARG A 239 -2.76 -14.82 -20.09
CA ARG A 239 -2.01 -15.94 -19.50
C ARG A 239 -0.65 -16.14 -20.15
N ARG A 240 -0.58 -16.12 -21.48
CA ARG A 240 0.70 -16.23 -22.21
C ARG A 240 1.65 -15.10 -21.85
N CYS A 241 1.15 -13.86 -21.77
CA CYS A 241 1.97 -12.71 -21.35
C CYS A 241 2.49 -12.88 -19.91
N ARG A 242 1.64 -13.32 -18.99
CA ARG A 242 2.04 -13.65 -17.62
C ARG A 242 3.17 -14.67 -17.57
N GLU A 243 3.02 -15.80 -18.27
CA GLU A 243 4.04 -16.87 -18.33
C GLU A 243 5.36 -16.36 -18.93
N ARG A 244 5.29 -15.56 -19.99
CA ARG A 244 6.47 -14.96 -20.63
C ARG A 244 7.18 -13.98 -19.69
N LEU A 245 6.44 -13.15 -18.93
CA LEU A 245 7.02 -12.26 -17.92
C LEU A 245 7.62 -13.04 -16.75
N GLN A 246 6.97 -14.12 -16.31
CA GLN A 246 7.53 -14.99 -15.27
C GLN A 246 8.84 -15.64 -15.73
N ALA A 247 8.94 -16.08 -16.99
CA ALA A 247 10.17 -16.62 -17.55
C ALA A 247 11.26 -15.53 -17.71
N LEU A 248 10.88 -14.31 -18.09
CA LEU A 248 11.81 -13.20 -18.33
C LEU A 248 12.39 -12.63 -17.04
N PHE A 249 11.55 -12.40 -16.04
CA PHE A 249 11.93 -11.73 -14.79
C PHE A 249 12.30 -12.71 -13.67
N GLY A 250 11.83 -13.95 -13.78
CA GLY A 250 12.19 -15.03 -12.86
C GLY A 250 12.00 -14.65 -11.40
N ASP A 251 13.09 -14.73 -10.68
CA ASP A 251 13.18 -14.51 -9.24
C ASP A 251 13.03 -13.04 -8.78
N HIS A 252 12.96 -12.09 -9.73
CA HIS A 252 12.56 -10.72 -9.42
C HIS A 252 11.07 -10.58 -9.11
N ILE A 253 10.23 -11.52 -9.56
CA ILE A 253 8.80 -11.53 -9.22
C ILE A 253 8.64 -12.06 -7.79
N ILE A 254 7.98 -11.26 -6.96
CA ILE A 254 7.67 -11.55 -5.57
C ILE A 254 6.37 -12.36 -5.46
N GLY A 255 5.36 -11.93 -6.23
CA GLY A 255 4.02 -12.50 -6.22
C GLY A 255 3.06 -11.74 -7.16
N GLU A 256 1.78 -12.11 -7.09
CA GLU A 256 0.70 -11.50 -7.87
C GLU A 256 -0.23 -10.67 -6.97
N GLY A 257 -1.04 -9.83 -7.58
CA GLY A 257 -1.95 -8.95 -6.87
C GLY A 257 -1.22 -7.88 -6.07
N ASP A 258 -1.60 -7.70 -4.83
CA ASP A 258 -1.02 -6.73 -3.89
C ASP A 258 0.01 -7.37 -2.93
N THR A 259 0.59 -8.52 -3.31
CA THR A 259 1.55 -9.27 -2.48
C THR A 259 2.72 -8.39 -2.04
N LEU A 260 2.92 -8.27 -0.73
CA LEU A 260 4.06 -7.57 -0.16
C LEU A 260 5.25 -8.52 0.05
N LEU A 261 6.47 -7.99 -0.11
CA LEU A 261 7.70 -8.76 0.11
C LEU A 261 7.77 -9.36 1.52
N ALA A 262 7.41 -8.59 2.53
CA ALA A 262 7.34 -9.06 3.92
C ALA A 262 6.31 -10.18 4.12
N GLU A 263 5.15 -10.06 3.49
CA GLU A 263 4.11 -11.09 3.50
C GLU A 263 4.61 -12.40 2.88
N ARG A 264 5.29 -12.30 1.73
CA ARG A 264 5.86 -13.48 1.06
C ARG A 264 6.92 -14.17 1.90
N VAL A 265 7.78 -13.42 2.59
CA VAL A 265 8.78 -13.96 3.52
C VAL A 265 8.10 -14.70 4.68
N LEU A 266 7.12 -14.07 5.35
CA LEU A 266 6.39 -14.69 6.46
C LEU A 266 5.64 -15.94 6.02
N GLN A 267 5.04 -15.94 4.83
CA GLN A 267 4.37 -17.12 4.29
C GLN A 267 5.36 -18.28 4.11
N LEU A 268 6.52 -18.04 3.50
CA LEU A 268 7.55 -19.06 3.29
C LEU A 268 8.09 -19.64 4.59
N LEU A 269 8.25 -18.80 5.62
CA LEU A 269 8.68 -19.25 6.95
C LEU A 269 7.61 -20.10 7.63
N ARG A 270 6.35 -19.65 7.62
CA ARG A 270 5.22 -20.41 8.19
C ARG A 270 5.04 -21.77 7.54
N ASP A 271 5.13 -21.85 6.21
CA ASP A 271 5.02 -23.11 5.47
C ASP A 271 6.09 -24.14 5.88
N ARG A 272 7.20 -23.67 6.49
CA ARG A 272 8.33 -24.50 6.96
C ARG A 272 8.35 -24.69 8.48
N GLY A 273 7.52 -23.94 9.22
CA GLY A 273 7.58 -23.88 10.68
C GLY A 273 8.88 -23.25 11.19
N GLU A 274 9.50 -22.34 10.42
CA GLU A 274 10.76 -21.68 10.70
C GLU A 274 10.55 -20.22 11.11
N THR A 275 11.54 -19.63 11.77
CA THR A 275 11.42 -18.33 12.43
C THR A 275 12.51 -17.37 12.01
N LEU A 276 12.19 -16.06 12.05
CA LEU A 276 13.08 -14.97 11.65
C LEU A 276 13.26 -13.97 12.79
N VAL A 277 14.47 -13.44 12.90
CA VAL A 277 14.83 -12.30 13.75
C VAL A 277 15.52 -11.20 12.93
N THR A 278 15.39 -9.95 13.37
CA THR A 278 16.11 -8.82 12.74
C THR A 278 17.04 -8.12 13.72
N ALA A 279 18.22 -7.68 13.23
CA ALA A 279 19.18 -6.85 13.95
C ALA A 279 19.48 -5.60 13.13
N GLU A 280 18.91 -4.48 13.51
CA GLU A 280 18.86 -3.27 12.71
C GLU A 280 19.69 -2.13 13.30
N SER A 281 20.45 -1.47 12.43
CA SER A 281 21.13 -0.22 12.76
C SER A 281 20.61 0.91 11.87
N CYS A 282 21.09 1.03 10.63
CA CYS A 282 20.74 2.13 9.73
C CYS A 282 19.27 2.16 9.28
N THR A 283 18.55 1.07 9.36
CA THR A 283 17.11 0.96 9.02
C THR A 283 16.20 1.33 10.20
N GLY A 284 16.73 1.38 11.43
CA GLY A 284 16.01 1.91 12.58
C GLY A 284 14.77 1.14 13.02
N GLY A 285 14.65 -0.15 12.70
CA GLY A 285 13.49 -0.98 13.01
C GLY A 285 12.51 -1.14 11.84
N LEU A 286 12.85 -0.65 10.64
CA LEU A 286 11.96 -0.66 9.49
C LEU A 286 11.69 -2.08 8.97
N ILE A 287 12.68 -3.00 9.02
CA ILE A 287 12.48 -4.41 8.63
C ILE A 287 11.44 -5.04 9.56
N ALA A 288 11.62 -4.89 10.87
CA ALA A 288 10.68 -5.36 11.87
C ALA A 288 9.28 -4.75 11.68
N SER A 289 9.22 -3.43 11.39
CA SER A 289 7.96 -2.73 11.10
C SER A 289 7.26 -3.29 9.84
N MET A 290 8.01 -3.57 8.78
CA MET A 290 7.43 -4.17 7.56
C MET A 290 6.83 -5.55 7.84
N LEU A 291 7.49 -6.37 8.64
CA LEU A 291 7.01 -7.70 9.02
C LEU A 291 5.78 -7.63 9.93
N THR A 292 5.82 -6.79 10.97
CA THR A 292 4.75 -6.71 11.97
C THR A 292 3.47 -6.04 11.48
N ARG A 293 3.50 -5.34 10.35
CA ARG A 293 2.29 -4.85 9.66
C ARG A 293 1.44 -5.97 9.06
N ILE A 294 2.00 -7.15 8.88
CA ILE A 294 1.28 -8.29 8.31
C ILE A 294 0.59 -9.05 9.46
N PRO A 295 -0.74 -9.21 9.41
CA PRO A 295 -1.46 -10.01 10.40
C PRO A 295 -0.91 -11.43 10.52
N GLY A 296 -0.80 -11.94 11.74
CA GLY A 296 -0.24 -13.27 12.01
C GLY A 296 1.30 -13.33 11.93
N SER A 297 2.00 -12.20 11.83
CA SER A 297 3.47 -12.18 11.77
C SER A 297 4.16 -12.85 12.96
N SER A 298 3.54 -12.86 14.14
CA SER A 298 4.08 -13.47 15.36
C SER A 298 4.29 -14.99 15.26
N GLU A 299 3.69 -15.66 14.27
CA GLU A 299 3.90 -17.09 14.03
C GLU A 299 5.31 -17.40 13.49
N ALA A 300 5.95 -16.43 12.82
CA ALA A 300 7.24 -16.63 12.15
C ALA A 300 8.27 -15.53 12.48
N PHE A 301 7.87 -14.37 13.01
CA PHE A 301 8.77 -13.29 13.39
C PHE A 301 8.88 -13.18 14.90
N HIS A 302 10.03 -13.58 15.45
CA HIS A 302 10.23 -13.69 16.90
C HIS A 302 10.64 -12.39 17.57
N ALA A 303 11.59 -11.63 16.98
CA ALA A 303 12.07 -10.39 17.57
C ALA A 303 12.73 -9.46 16.54
N GLY A 304 12.73 -8.15 16.84
CA GLY A 304 13.50 -7.14 16.15
C GLY A 304 14.36 -6.34 17.12
N PHE A 305 15.67 -6.36 16.94
CA PHE A 305 16.64 -5.64 17.77
C PHE A 305 17.10 -4.38 17.05
N VAL A 306 16.73 -3.21 17.53
CA VAL A 306 17.26 -1.94 17.06
C VAL A 306 18.49 -1.58 17.87
N THR A 307 19.69 -1.89 17.32
CA THR A 307 20.96 -1.70 18.00
C THR A 307 21.74 -0.56 17.34
N TYR A 308 21.26 0.68 17.55
CA TYR A 308 21.72 1.85 16.82
C TYR A 308 23.13 2.29 17.22
N SER A 309 23.46 2.28 18.51
CA SER A 309 24.79 2.63 19.02
C SER A 309 25.70 1.39 19.19
N ASN A 310 27.02 1.62 19.18
CA ASN A 310 28.00 0.55 19.43
C ASN A 310 27.83 -0.07 20.84
N ALA A 311 27.50 0.74 21.84
CA ALA A 311 27.23 0.24 23.19
C ALA A 311 26.08 -0.76 23.23
N VAL A 312 25.00 -0.47 22.48
CA VAL A 312 23.83 -1.37 22.39
C VAL A 312 24.15 -2.62 21.55
N LYS A 313 24.93 -2.50 20.46
CA LYS A 313 25.41 -3.67 19.71
C LYS A 313 26.13 -4.67 20.61
N ARG A 314 27.00 -4.17 21.49
CA ARG A 314 27.72 -5.00 22.49
C ARG A 314 26.77 -5.61 23.52
N ALA A 315 26.04 -4.75 24.19
CA ALA A 315 25.23 -5.17 25.34
C ALA A 315 24.10 -6.14 24.95
N VAL A 316 23.48 -5.91 23.80
CA VAL A 316 22.30 -6.69 23.37
C VAL A 316 22.69 -7.87 22.49
N LEU A 317 23.54 -7.68 21.51
CA LEU A 317 23.86 -8.70 20.51
C LEU A 317 25.23 -9.36 20.70
N GLY A 318 26.02 -8.91 21.69
CA GLY A 318 27.33 -9.49 21.98
C GLY A 318 28.41 -9.17 20.93
N VAL A 319 28.22 -8.12 20.11
CA VAL A 319 29.26 -7.67 19.18
C VAL A 319 30.50 -7.27 19.98
N SER A 320 31.68 -7.81 19.65
CA SER A 320 32.88 -7.62 20.45
C SER A 320 33.45 -6.22 20.31
N ASP A 321 34.06 -5.71 21.38
CA ASP A 321 34.78 -4.42 21.38
C ASP A 321 35.92 -4.41 20.36
N GLU A 322 36.62 -5.52 20.26
CA GLU A 322 37.71 -5.72 19.32
C GLU A 322 37.23 -5.54 17.88
N THR A 323 36.16 -6.23 17.50
CA THR A 323 35.55 -6.13 16.15
C THR A 323 35.09 -4.69 15.83
N LEU A 324 34.47 -4.02 16.81
CA LEU A 324 34.02 -2.64 16.62
C LEU A 324 35.19 -1.66 16.48
N THR A 325 36.28 -1.87 17.20
CA THR A 325 37.46 -1.01 17.18
C THR A 325 38.27 -1.21 15.90
N GLU A 326 38.47 -2.45 15.48
CA GLU A 326 39.29 -2.79 14.32
C GLU A 326 38.59 -2.49 12.99
N HIS A 327 37.31 -2.82 12.90
CA HIS A 327 36.56 -2.77 11.61
C HIS A 327 35.54 -1.64 11.54
N GLY A 328 35.17 -1.04 12.68
CA GLY A 328 34.10 -0.05 12.79
C GLY A 328 32.72 -0.67 12.64
N ALA A 329 31.69 0.09 13.03
CA ALA A 329 30.31 -0.38 13.09
C ALA A 329 29.74 -0.84 11.73
N VAL A 330 30.21 -0.24 10.62
CA VAL A 330 29.76 -0.56 9.26
C VAL A 330 30.79 -1.48 8.60
N SER A 331 30.71 -2.76 8.90
CA SER A 331 31.64 -3.78 8.43
C SER A 331 31.02 -5.17 8.41
N GLU A 332 31.63 -6.06 7.64
CA GLU A 332 31.19 -7.46 7.52
C GLU A 332 31.18 -8.19 8.86
N PRO A 333 32.29 -8.18 9.67
CA PRO A 333 32.31 -8.91 10.92
C PRO A 333 31.24 -8.40 11.92
N VAL A 334 30.96 -7.10 11.90
CA VAL A 334 29.92 -6.53 12.79
C VAL A 334 28.54 -7.02 12.42
N VAL A 335 28.14 -7.01 11.15
CA VAL A 335 26.79 -7.49 10.77
C VAL A 335 26.65 -8.99 10.95
N GLN A 336 27.72 -9.75 10.78
CA GLN A 336 27.74 -11.17 11.06
C GLN A 336 27.51 -11.45 12.55
N GLN A 337 28.27 -10.79 13.44
CA GLN A 337 28.06 -10.91 14.89
C GLN A 337 26.68 -10.39 15.33
N MET A 338 26.17 -9.35 14.68
CA MET A 338 24.79 -8.87 14.94
C MET A 338 23.75 -9.96 14.62
N ALA A 339 23.88 -10.64 13.49
CA ALA A 339 22.95 -11.69 13.07
C ALA A 339 23.04 -12.91 14.01
N GLU A 340 24.24 -13.38 14.33
CA GLU A 340 24.51 -14.49 15.24
C GLU A 340 23.96 -14.21 16.65
N GLY A 341 24.25 -13.02 17.15
CA GLY A 341 23.74 -12.57 18.47
C GLY A 341 22.23 -12.45 18.53
N ALA A 342 21.60 -11.97 17.46
CA ALA A 342 20.14 -11.88 17.37
C ALA A 342 19.49 -13.27 17.36
N MET A 343 20.00 -14.21 16.55
CA MET A 343 19.51 -15.59 16.52
C MET A 343 19.66 -16.29 17.88
N ALA A 344 20.80 -16.08 18.54
CA ALA A 344 21.02 -16.66 19.88
C ALA A 344 20.07 -16.10 20.94
N ARG A 345 19.72 -14.80 20.85
CA ARG A 345 18.83 -14.12 21.80
C ARG A 345 17.37 -14.48 21.62
N ALA A 346 16.93 -14.62 20.37
CA ALA A 346 15.53 -14.87 20.02
C ALA A 346 15.22 -16.35 19.79
N ASP A 347 16.23 -17.22 19.83
CA ASP A 347 16.16 -18.63 19.43
C ASP A 347 15.47 -18.79 18.07
N ALA A 348 15.94 -18.01 17.07
CA ALA A 348 15.39 -18.00 15.73
C ALA A 348 16.27 -18.78 14.75
N ASP A 349 15.64 -19.30 13.68
CA ASP A 349 16.31 -20.10 12.65
C ASP A 349 17.06 -19.25 11.65
N TYR A 350 16.50 -18.07 11.30
CA TYR A 350 17.07 -17.13 10.34
C TYR A 350 17.25 -15.74 10.95
N ALA A 351 18.20 -15.00 10.41
CA ALA A 351 18.40 -13.59 10.76
C ALA A 351 18.58 -12.70 9.52
N ILE A 352 18.19 -11.44 9.68
CA ILE A 352 18.63 -10.32 8.86
C ILE A 352 19.34 -9.33 9.76
N ALA A 353 20.59 -8.96 9.45
CA ALA A 353 21.29 -7.91 10.15
C ALA A 353 21.78 -6.84 9.16
N VAL A 354 21.63 -5.55 9.52
CA VAL A 354 22.03 -4.44 8.67
C VAL A 354 22.77 -3.36 9.47
N SER A 355 23.90 -2.90 8.92
CA SER A 355 24.63 -1.75 9.45
C SER A 355 25.16 -0.90 8.28
N GLY A 356 24.91 0.41 8.30
CA GLY A 356 25.23 1.28 7.17
C GLY A 356 25.20 2.76 7.48
N ILE A 357 25.55 3.57 6.50
CA ILE A 357 25.63 5.03 6.53
C ILE A 357 24.53 5.59 5.63
N ALA A 358 23.37 5.90 6.23
CA ALA A 358 22.21 6.39 5.50
C ALA A 358 22.30 7.85 5.06
N GLY A 359 23.28 8.61 5.63
CA GLY A 359 23.46 10.03 5.33
C GLY A 359 22.47 10.95 6.09
N PRO A 360 22.50 12.29 5.81
CA PRO A 360 23.38 12.94 4.83
C PRO A 360 24.86 12.95 5.21
N ASP A 361 25.20 12.85 6.50
CA ASP A 361 26.55 12.90 7.05
C ASP A 361 27.07 11.50 7.43
N GLY A 362 28.34 11.43 7.90
CA GLY A 362 28.96 10.22 8.45
C GLY A 362 29.70 9.37 7.44
N GLY A 363 29.76 9.77 6.16
CA GLY A 363 30.56 9.11 5.14
C GLY A 363 32.05 9.41 5.26
N THR A 364 32.88 8.44 4.83
CA THR A 364 34.33 8.60 4.64
C THR A 364 34.68 8.21 3.20
N PRO A 365 35.91 8.51 2.69
CA PRO A 365 36.32 8.06 1.36
C PRO A 365 36.17 6.55 1.15
N ASP A 366 36.49 5.72 2.15
CA ASP A 366 36.41 4.26 2.09
C ASP A 366 34.98 3.73 2.31
N LYS A 367 34.16 4.48 3.03
CA LYS A 367 32.77 4.14 3.36
C LYS A 367 31.88 5.37 3.11
N PRO A 368 31.62 5.74 1.84
CA PRO A 368 30.79 6.90 1.53
C PRO A 368 29.33 6.72 2.00
N VAL A 369 28.58 7.83 2.05
CA VAL A 369 27.14 7.78 2.30
C VAL A 369 26.48 6.83 1.30
N GLY A 370 25.56 6.00 1.80
CA GLY A 370 24.95 4.92 1.05
C GLY A 370 25.63 3.55 1.24
N THR A 371 26.79 3.50 1.91
CA THR A 371 27.47 2.22 2.23
C THR A 371 26.66 1.45 3.26
N VAL A 372 26.38 0.18 2.99
CA VAL A 372 25.71 -0.74 3.92
C VAL A 372 26.29 -2.14 3.81
N TRP A 373 26.41 -2.81 4.95
CA TRP A 373 26.58 -4.24 5.06
C TRP A 373 25.30 -4.90 5.48
N ILE A 374 24.95 -5.98 4.80
CA ILE A 374 23.78 -6.83 5.10
C ILE A 374 24.33 -8.23 5.39
N ALA A 375 23.88 -8.86 6.48
CA ALA A 375 24.02 -10.28 6.74
C ALA A 375 22.61 -10.92 6.77
N TRP A 376 22.50 -12.11 6.20
CA TRP A 376 21.25 -12.87 6.17
C TRP A 376 21.54 -14.37 6.09
N GLY A 377 20.59 -15.19 6.51
CA GLY A 377 20.69 -16.64 6.38
C GLY A 377 20.30 -17.39 7.62
N ALA A 378 20.50 -18.70 7.55
CA ALA A 378 20.22 -19.61 8.64
C ALA A 378 21.36 -19.66 9.67
N ARG A 379 21.06 -20.19 10.84
CA ARG A 379 22.05 -20.47 11.90
C ARG A 379 23.18 -21.34 11.35
N GLY A 380 24.41 -20.85 11.43
CA GLY A 380 25.59 -21.52 10.90
C GLY A 380 25.81 -21.41 9.37
N ALA A 381 24.93 -20.74 8.65
CA ALA A 381 25.00 -20.53 7.22
C ALA A 381 24.61 -19.09 6.84
N LEU A 382 25.34 -18.13 7.41
CA LEU A 382 25.15 -16.71 7.11
C LEU A 382 25.89 -16.30 5.86
N HIS A 383 25.24 -15.46 5.08
CA HIS A 383 25.81 -14.74 3.94
C HIS A 383 25.96 -13.26 4.29
N THR A 384 26.93 -12.60 3.70
CA THR A 384 27.15 -11.17 3.88
C THR A 384 27.35 -10.46 2.54
N ARG A 385 26.95 -9.19 2.48
CA ARG A 385 27.18 -8.36 1.29
C ARG A 385 27.36 -6.90 1.65
N ARG A 386 28.35 -6.27 1.02
CA ARG A 386 28.50 -4.81 0.99
C ARG A 386 27.78 -4.26 -0.24
N LEU A 387 26.94 -3.24 -0.04
CA LEU A 387 26.28 -2.51 -1.10
C LEU A 387 26.55 -1.00 -0.96
N LEU A 388 26.47 -0.29 -2.08
CA LEU A 388 26.49 1.16 -2.12
C LEU A 388 25.17 1.65 -2.72
N TRP A 389 24.32 2.31 -1.89
CA TRP A 389 23.02 2.81 -2.26
C TRP A 389 22.90 4.32 -1.95
N PRO A 390 23.52 5.19 -2.79
CA PRO A 390 23.62 6.64 -2.53
C PRO A 390 22.33 7.35 -2.95
N VAL A 391 21.31 7.26 -2.13
CA VAL A 391 20.00 7.90 -2.30
C VAL A 391 19.63 8.63 -1.01
N GLU A 392 18.52 9.39 -1.05
CA GLU A 392 17.99 10.07 0.14
C GLU A 392 17.75 9.04 1.27
N ARG A 393 17.90 9.50 2.52
CA ARG A 393 17.92 8.66 3.72
C ARG A 393 16.69 7.75 3.89
N SER A 394 15.48 8.27 3.68
CA SER A 394 14.26 7.47 3.85
C SER A 394 14.14 6.40 2.78
N LEU A 395 14.48 6.74 1.55
CA LEU A 395 14.54 5.79 0.44
C LEU A 395 15.63 4.74 0.64
N PHE A 396 16.81 5.15 1.13
CA PHE A 396 17.88 4.23 1.52
C PHE A 396 17.38 3.19 2.53
N GLN A 397 16.76 3.65 3.62
CA GLN A 397 16.24 2.76 4.67
C GLN A 397 15.23 1.76 4.10
N THR A 398 14.30 2.23 3.27
CA THR A 398 13.26 1.41 2.62
C THR A 398 13.88 0.35 1.71
N MET A 399 14.83 0.75 0.86
CA MET A 399 15.46 -0.16 -0.09
C MET A 399 16.36 -1.20 0.59
N ILE A 400 17.07 -0.80 1.66
CA ILE A 400 17.91 -1.75 2.43
C ILE A 400 17.07 -2.73 3.23
N ALA A 401 15.98 -2.27 3.83
CA ALA A 401 15.04 -3.16 4.51
C ALA A 401 14.48 -4.22 3.54
N ALA A 402 14.05 -3.78 2.37
CA ALA A 402 13.55 -4.68 1.33
C ALA A 402 14.64 -5.62 0.77
N ALA A 403 15.87 -5.14 0.60
CA ALA A 403 16.97 -5.99 0.17
C ALA A 403 17.25 -7.12 1.17
N GLY A 404 17.22 -6.84 2.48
CA GLY A 404 17.32 -7.86 3.52
C GLY A 404 16.21 -8.91 3.44
N LEU A 405 14.96 -8.46 3.28
CA LEU A 405 13.80 -9.34 3.10
C LEU A 405 13.89 -10.18 1.81
N ASP A 406 14.34 -9.59 0.69
CA ASP A 406 14.51 -10.33 -0.57
C ASP A 406 15.59 -11.39 -0.46
N MET A 407 16.67 -11.13 0.27
CA MET A 407 17.72 -12.13 0.49
C MET A 407 17.22 -13.34 1.29
N ILE A 408 16.43 -13.12 2.34
CA ILE A 408 15.77 -14.23 3.06
C ILE A 408 14.77 -14.96 2.16
N ARG A 409 13.94 -14.25 1.39
CA ARG A 409 13.02 -14.87 0.43
C ARG A 409 13.76 -15.77 -0.55
N ARG A 410 14.87 -15.30 -1.13
CA ARG A 410 15.72 -16.06 -2.05
C ARG A 410 16.31 -17.30 -1.38
N THR A 411 16.85 -17.14 -0.18
CA THR A 411 17.39 -18.27 0.61
C THR A 411 16.33 -19.32 0.86
N LEU A 412 15.13 -18.91 1.30
CA LEU A 412 14.01 -19.81 1.53
C LEU A 412 13.52 -20.51 0.25
N LEU A 413 13.65 -19.91 -0.91
CA LEU A 413 13.30 -20.50 -2.19
C LEU A 413 14.43 -21.33 -2.83
N GLY A 414 15.63 -21.39 -2.21
CA GLY A 414 16.79 -22.08 -2.77
C GLY A 414 17.31 -21.40 -4.03
N ILE A 415 17.21 -20.08 -4.14
CA ILE A 415 17.68 -19.29 -5.28
C ILE A 415 19.11 -18.87 -5.04
N ASP A 416 20.04 -19.48 -5.73
CA ASP A 416 21.49 -19.21 -5.59
C ASP A 416 21.98 -18.08 -6.51
N THR A 417 21.17 -17.65 -7.48
CA THR A 417 21.56 -16.58 -8.40
C THR A 417 21.64 -15.23 -7.70
N GLU A 418 22.74 -14.51 -7.93
CA GLU A 418 22.92 -13.17 -7.39
C GLU A 418 21.91 -12.20 -8.03
N PRO A 419 21.13 -11.43 -7.22
CA PRO A 419 20.17 -10.51 -7.78
C PRO A 419 20.86 -9.38 -8.55
N ARG A 420 20.25 -8.93 -9.67
CA ARG A 420 20.85 -7.90 -10.55
C ARG A 420 21.21 -6.61 -9.81
N TYR A 421 20.44 -6.22 -8.81
CA TYR A 421 20.73 -5.00 -8.05
C TYR A 421 22.01 -5.12 -7.22
N PHE A 422 22.53 -6.29 -6.92
CA PHE A 422 23.83 -6.45 -6.30
C PHE A 422 24.96 -5.99 -7.23
N SER A 423 24.95 -6.38 -8.50
CA SER A 423 25.94 -5.93 -9.46
C SER A 423 25.86 -4.42 -9.74
N GLN A 424 24.64 -3.87 -9.76
CA GLN A 424 24.39 -2.44 -9.97
C GLN A 424 24.78 -1.57 -8.77
N ARG A 425 24.83 -2.15 -7.57
CA ARG A 425 25.09 -1.47 -6.28
C ARG A 425 26.40 -1.92 -5.63
N ARG A 426 27.32 -2.53 -6.41
CA ARG A 426 28.67 -2.86 -5.91
C ARG A 426 29.37 -1.59 -5.49
N ALA A 427 29.89 -1.57 -4.25
CA ALA A 427 30.88 -0.59 -3.85
C ALA A 427 32.15 -0.83 -4.72
N ARG A 428 32.58 0.20 -5.41
CA ARG A 428 33.82 0.20 -6.19
C ARG A 428 35.01 0.15 -5.27
#